data_a8dd62ac4f977eb2717bf8efcc00bb00
#
_entry.id   a8dd62ac4f977eb2717bf8efcc00bb00
#
_cell.length_a   1.000
_cell.length_b   1.000
_cell.length_c   1.000
_cell.angle_alpha   90.00
_cell.angle_beta   90.00
_cell.angle_gamma   90.00
#
_symmetry.space_group_name_H-M   'P 1'
#
loop_
_entity.id
_entity.type
_entity.pdbx_description
1 polymer ?
#
loop_
_entity_poly.entity_id
_entity_poly.type
_entity_poly.pdbx_seq_one_letter_code
_entity_poly.pdbx_strand_id
1 'polypeptide(L)'
;VLILLVATLLFGRIYCSVICPMGIFQDVVAWIAKRINRKKHYRYTREKRVLRYGVLGIVVLAFLLGATVLLSLLDPYSAFGRMGVNVFRPVYLAVNNLLAWVFNSFGNYTFYHTDIYVLSMASLFIGLLTFCGIGWLAWKYGRTWCNTVCPVGTLLGFLSRYSFGRIRIEADACVSCGLCERQCKAGCIDSKAKKVDQSRCVDCYNCLSVCHKHSIKYGLGWKKGRKTPEKPVDTSKRQFVATVGALSLLLPNKVLAQGKAVVKANKSWQREHPLSPPGSQSAEHLLKHCTACHLCVTKCPSRVLKPAFMDYGLGGMMQPKMDFGHGFCNFDCTVCTEVCPNGVLLPLTKEEKHKLQMGRVVFVRENCIVNTDETSCGACSEHCPTQAVTMIPYKNGLTIPSVNPDIC
;
A
#
# COMPACT_ATOMS: atom_id res chain seq x y z
N VAL A 1 7.38 6.41 13.10
CA VAL A 1 7.28 7.74 12.46
C VAL A 1 8.35 8.68 13.01
N LEU A 2 8.46 8.86 14.33
CA LEU A 2 9.42 9.79 14.96
C LEU A 2 10.88 9.50 14.54
N ILE A 3 11.31 8.24 14.58
CA ILE A 3 12.66 7.81 14.16
C ILE A 3 12.93 8.23 12.70
N LEU A 4 11.96 8.07 11.81
CA LEU A 4 12.07 8.42 10.40
C LEU A 4 12.18 9.95 10.20
N LEU A 5 11.45 10.74 10.97
CA LEU A 5 11.52 12.20 10.94
C LEU A 5 12.89 12.68 11.44
N VAL A 6 13.37 12.15 12.56
CA VAL A 6 14.70 12.46 13.13
C VAL A 6 15.80 12.05 12.14
N ALA A 7 15.75 10.83 11.60
CA ALA A 7 16.71 10.36 10.59
C ALA A 7 16.73 11.27 9.35
N THR A 8 15.58 11.77 8.91
CA THR A 8 15.47 12.69 7.77
C THR A 8 16.07 14.07 8.09
N LEU A 9 15.91 14.56 9.31
CA LEU A 9 16.55 15.82 9.75
C LEU A 9 18.06 15.68 9.88
N LEU A 10 18.57 14.53 10.30
CA LEU A 10 20.01 14.29 10.44
C LEU A 10 20.67 14.05 9.09
N PHE A 11 20.17 13.15 8.29
CA PHE A 11 20.85 12.60 7.11
C PHE A 11 20.19 12.94 5.77
N GLY A 12 19.04 13.61 5.77
CA GLY A 12 18.25 13.83 4.56
C GLY A 12 17.32 12.65 4.24
N ARG A 13 16.92 12.52 2.96
CA ARG A 13 15.90 11.56 2.51
C ARG A 13 16.47 10.16 2.19
N ILE A 14 17.40 9.66 2.97
CA ILE A 14 18.01 8.33 2.78
C ILE A 14 16.96 7.22 2.78
N TYR A 15 15.92 7.33 3.62
CA TYR A 15 14.80 6.39 3.62
C TYR A 15 14.24 6.14 2.21
N CYS A 16 14.05 7.18 1.41
CA CYS A 16 13.48 7.06 0.08
C CYS A 16 14.40 6.34 -0.93
N SER A 17 15.71 6.25 -0.66
CA SER A 17 16.67 5.60 -1.56
C SER A 17 17.04 4.18 -1.14
N VAL A 18 17.00 3.86 0.15
CA VAL A 18 17.52 2.60 0.68
C VAL A 18 16.41 1.69 1.21
N ILE A 19 15.42 2.24 1.92
CA ILE A 19 14.42 1.46 2.65
C ILE A 19 13.09 1.38 1.88
N CYS A 20 12.67 2.47 1.25
CA CYS A 20 11.36 2.52 0.59
C CYS A 20 11.31 1.60 -0.64
N PRO A 21 10.46 0.53 -0.62
CA PRO A 21 10.42 -0.45 -1.71
C PRO A 21 9.96 0.18 -3.03
N MET A 22 9.05 1.16 -2.98
CA MET A 22 8.63 1.92 -4.16
C MET A 22 9.79 2.75 -4.76
N GLY A 23 10.68 3.27 -3.91
CA GLY A 23 11.88 3.97 -4.35
C GLY A 23 12.85 3.01 -5.06
N ILE A 24 13.07 1.83 -4.49
CA ILE A 24 13.92 0.79 -5.08
C ILE A 24 13.35 0.34 -6.44
N PHE A 25 12.04 0.10 -6.52
CA PHE A 25 11.36 -0.25 -7.78
C PHE A 25 11.62 0.79 -8.88
N GLN A 26 11.46 2.08 -8.59
CA GLN A 26 11.74 3.14 -9.55
C GLN A 26 13.22 3.18 -9.96
N ASP A 27 14.13 2.86 -9.05
CA ASP A 27 15.56 2.79 -9.36
C ASP A 27 15.91 1.62 -10.28
N VAL A 28 15.31 0.45 -10.06
CA VAL A 28 15.47 -0.72 -10.92
C VAL A 28 14.97 -0.41 -12.33
N VAL A 29 13.77 0.15 -12.45
CA VAL A 29 13.20 0.55 -13.75
C VAL A 29 14.06 1.60 -14.44
N ALA A 30 14.55 2.59 -13.70
CA ALA A 30 15.45 3.62 -14.22
C ALA A 30 16.81 3.07 -14.67
N TRP A 31 17.34 2.07 -13.96
CA TRP A 31 18.56 1.37 -14.32
C TRP A 31 18.38 0.56 -15.60
N ILE A 32 17.29 -0.22 -15.71
CA ILE A 32 16.94 -0.96 -16.93
C ILE A 32 16.80 0.00 -18.11
N ALA A 33 16.08 1.12 -17.93
CA ALA A 33 15.89 2.13 -18.96
C ALA A 33 17.20 2.73 -19.48
N LYS A 34 18.19 2.92 -18.58
CA LYS A 34 19.54 3.39 -18.98
C LYS A 34 20.36 2.30 -19.69
N ARG A 35 20.18 1.05 -19.29
CA ARG A 35 20.89 -0.09 -19.91
C ARG A 35 20.42 -0.33 -21.34
N ILE A 36 19.12 -0.25 -21.58
CA ILE A 36 18.51 -0.42 -22.91
C ILE A 36 18.84 0.79 -23.80
N ASN A 37 18.67 2.01 -23.26
CA ASN A 37 18.97 3.23 -23.99
C ASN A 37 20.19 3.94 -23.39
N ARG A 38 21.38 3.63 -23.86
CA ARG A 38 22.65 4.18 -23.37
C ARG A 38 22.76 5.70 -23.51
N LYS A 39 22.04 6.31 -24.46
CA LYS A 39 21.99 7.78 -24.66
C LYS A 39 21.03 8.49 -23.71
N LYS A 40 20.29 7.74 -22.87
CA LYS A 40 19.33 8.31 -21.95
C LYS A 40 20.01 9.01 -20.77
N HIS A 41 19.75 10.30 -20.65
CA HIS A 41 20.22 11.13 -19.55
C HIS A 41 19.04 11.82 -18.87
N TYR A 42 19.11 11.93 -17.56
CA TYR A 42 18.19 12.78 -16.82
C TYR A 42 18.67 14.23 -16.94
N ARG A 43 17.72 15.15 -16.90
CA ARG A 43 17.99 16.60 -16.91
C ARG A 43 17.40 17.22 -15.66
N TYR A 44 17.95 18.35 -15.26
CA TYR A 44 17.35 19.17 -14.23
C TYR A 44 15.91 19.54 -14.63
N THR A 45 14.97 19.34 -13.71
CA THR A 45 13.57 19.76 -13.88
C THR A 45 13.22 20.74 -12.79
N ARG A 46 12.49 21.79 -13.13
CA ARG A 46 12.01 22.75 -12.12
C ARG A 46 11.00 22.09 -11.20
N GLU A 47 11.04 22.43 -9.90
CA GLU A 47 10.09 21.93 -8.92
C GLU A 47 8.65 22.30 -9.29
N LYS A 48 7.76 21.30 -9.40
CA LYS A 48 6.32 21.50 -9.60
C LYS A 48 5.63 21.73 -8.26
N ARG A 49 5.86 22.88 -7.63
CA ARG A 49 5.42 23.16 -6.26
C ARG A 49 3.91 23.03 -6.08
N VAL A 50 3.12 23.57 -7.00
CA VAL A 50 1.65 23.55 -6.93
C VAL A 50 1.14 22.12 -6.92
N LEU A 51 1.61 21.27 -7.83
CA LEU A 51 1.21 19.86 -7.88
C LEU A 51 1.62 19.12 -6.60
N ARG A 52 2.87 19.32 -6.18
CA ARG A 52 3.44 18.61 -5.02
C ARG A 52 2.71 18.92 -3.71
N TYR A 53 2.54 20.19 -3.38
CA TYR A 53 1.87 20.60 -2.15
C TYR A 53 0.35 20.55 -2.26
N GLY A 54 -0.20 20.67 -3.47
CA GLY A 54 -1.62 20.48 -3.74
C GLY A 54 -2.05 19.04 -3.46
N VAL A 55 -1.32 18.05 -3.99
CA VAL A 55 -1.60 16.63 -3.70
C VAL A 55 -1.48 16.34 -2.20
N LEU A 56 -0.41 16.85 -1.53
CA LEU A 56 -0.27 16.68 -0.09
C LEU A 56 -1.45 17.32 0.67
N GLY A 57 -1.85 18.53 0.30
CA GLY A 57 -2.99 19.22 0.91
C GLY A 57 -4.31 18.45 0.76
N ILE A 58 -4.58 17.93 -0.45
CA ILE A 58 -5.77 17.10 -0.72
C ILE A 58 -5.74 15.81 0.13
N VAL A 59 -4.59 15.14 0.22
CA VAL A 59 -4.46 13.91 1.02
C VAL A 59 -4.67 14.20 2.51
N VAL A 60 -4.08 15.28 3.04
CA VAL A 60 -4.27 15.69 4.43
C VAL A 60 -5.72 16.07 4.70
N LEU A 61 -6.35 16.84 3.80
CA LEU A 61 -7.75 17.22 3.92
C LEU A 61 -8.67 15.97 3.91
N ALA A 62 -8.45 15.06 2.96
CA ALA A 62 -9.20 13.81 2.88
C ALA A 62 -9.04 12.97 4.16
N PHE A 63 -7.83 12.89 4.70
CA PHE A 63 -7.56 12.19 5.96
C PHE A 63 -8.30 12.82 7.15
N LEU A 64 -8.30 14.15 7.27
CA LEU A 64 -9.03 14.87 8.31
C LEU A 64 -10.55 14.69 8.19
N LEU A 65 -11.06 14.52 6.98
CA LEU A 65 -12.48 14.21 6.71
C LEU A 65 -12.82 12.72 6.88
N GLY A 66 -11.85 11.87 7.31
CA GLY A 66 -12.04 10.43 7.51
C GLY A 66 -11.98 9.60 6.22
N ALA A 67 -11.66 10.20 5.08
CA ALA A 67 -11.49 9.49 3.80
C ALA A 67 -10.05 8.98 3.64
N THR A 68 -9.76 7.80 4.16
CA THR A 68 -8.40 7.19 4.13
C THR A 68 -8.00 6.60 2.78
N VAL A 69 -8.96 6.42 1.86
CA VAL A 69 -8.74 5.82 0.53
C VAL A 69 -7.63 6.51 -0.25
N LEU A 70 -7.66 7.85 -0.29
CA LEU A 70 -6.67 8.60 -1.05
C LEU A 70 -5.26 8.41 -0.47
N LEU A 71 -5.16 8.36 0.86
CA LEU A 71 -3.90 8.04 1.54
C LEU A 71 -3.45 6.62 1.17
N SER A 72 -4.32 5.62 1.28
CA SER A 72 -3.98 4.23 0.97
C SER A 72 -3.59 4.00 -0.49
N LEU A 73 -4.19 4.73 -1.43
CA LEU A 73 -3.84 4.64 -2.86
C LEU A 73 -2.47 5.25 -3.18
N LEU A 74 -2.12 6.36 -2.54
CA LEU A 74 -0.90 7.13 -2.83
C LEU A 74 0.27 6.80 -1.89
N ASP A 75 0.01 6.12 -0.77
CA ASP A 75 1.06 5.67 0.14
C ASP A 75 2.02 4.69 -0.57
N PRO A 76 3.34 4.93 -0.52
CA PRO A 76 4.30 4.10 -1.24
C PRO A 76 4.36 2.65 -0.77
N TYR A 77 4.10 2.39 0.52
CA TYR A 77 4.09 1.05 1.08
C TYR A 77 2.87 0.26 0.60
N SER A 78 1.69 0.85 0.72
CA SER A 78 0.42 0.23 0.28
C SER A 78 0.37 0.02 -1.23
N ALA A 79 0.84 1.00 -2.00
CA ALA A 79 0.93 0.90 -3.46
C ALA A 79 1.89 -0.23 -3.88
N PHE A 80 3.06 -0.34 -3.24
CA PHE A 80 4.00 -1.44 -3.52
C PHE A 80 3.43 -2.79 -3.07
N GLY A 81 2.75 -2.87 -1.92
CA GLY A 81 2.09 -4.08 -1.45
C GLY A 81 1.07 -4.62 -2.46
N ARG A 82 0.23 -3.73 -3.02
CA ARG A 82 -0.71 -4.10 -4.09
C ARG A 82 -0.02 -4.60 -5.35
N MET A 83 1.07 -3.95 -5.77
CA MET A 83 1.90 -4.43 -6.89
C MET A 83 2.50 -5.80 -6.58
N GLY A 84 3.01 -5.99 -5.36
CA GLY A 84 3.56 -7.24 -4.87
C GLY A 84 2.58 -8.41 -5.00
N VAL A 85 1.36 -8.19 -4.53
CA VAL A 85 0.31 -9.21 -4.52
C VAL A 85 -0.25 -9.52 -5.91
N ASN A 86 -0.47 -8.47 -6.71
CA ASN A 86 -1.21 -8.63 -7.98
C ASN A 86 -0.29 -8.82 -9.19
N VAL A 87 0.99 -8.41 -9.12
CA VAL A 87 1.93 -8.52 -10.25
C VAL A 87 3.09 -9.45 -9.91
N PHE A 88 3.82 -9.20 -8.82
CA PHE A 88 5.03 -9.97 -8.54
C PHE A 88 4.74 -11.38 -8.04
N ARG A 89 3.69 -11.57 -7.23
CA ARG A 89 3.33 -12.90 -6.72
C ARG A 89 2.89 -13.86 -7.83
N PRO A 90 1.97 -13.51 -8.75
CA PRO A 90 1.63 -14.38 -9.88
C PRO A 90 2.85 -14.74 -10.75
N VAL A 91 3.75 -13.79 -11.01
CA VAL A 91 4.98 -14.04 -11.75
C VAL A 91 5.89 -15.00 -10.99
N TYR A 92 6.08 -14.81 -9.68
CA TYR A 92 6.84 -15.71 -8.84
C TYR A 92 6.26 -17.15 -8.84
N LEU A 93 4.94 -17.29 -8.71
CA LEU A 93 4.27 -18.59 -8.75
C LEU A 93 4.39 -19.25 -10.12
N ALA A 94 4.30 -18.48 -11.21
CA ALA A 94 4.49 -18.99 -12.56
C ALA A 94 5.93 -19.53 -12.77
N VAL A 95 6.94 -18.79 -12.29
CA VAL A 95 8.34 -19.24 -12.32
C VAL A 95 8.54 -20.48 -11.44
N ASN A 96 7.95 -20.52 -10.24
CA ASN A 96 7.99 -21.70 -9.37
C ASN A 96 7.36 -22.93 -10.06
N ASN A 97 6.20 -22.77 -10.71
CA ASN A 97 5.54 -23.86 -11.43
C ASN A 97 6.35 -24.34 -12.64
N LEU A 98 7.01 -23.42 -13.33
CA LEU A 98 7.94 -23.77 -14.40
C LEU A 98 9.13 -24.59 -13.87
N LEU A 99 9.72 -24.16 -12.75
CA LEU A 99 10.78 -24.91 -12.10
C LEU A 99 10.29 -26.27 -11.60
N ALA A 100 9.09 -26.33 -10.98
CA ALA A 100 8.48 -27.59 -10.57
C ALA A 100 8.31 -28.57 -11.72
N TRP A 101 7.85 -28.08 -12.88
CA TRP A 101 7.73 -28.89 -14.09
C TRP A 101 9.10 -29.42 -14.58
N VAL A 102 10.11 -28.57 -14.64
CA VAL A 102 11.47 -28.96 -15.07
C VAL A 102 12.08 -29.97 -14.11
N PHE A 103 12.07 -29.69 -12.78
CA PHE A 103 12.68 -30.59 -11.78
C PHE A 103 11.94 -31.93 -11.65
N ASN A 104 10.63 -31.93 -11.81
CA ASN A 104 9.82 -33.16 -11.80
C ASN A 104 10.19 -34.09 -12.98
N SER A 105 10.56 -33.52 -14.13
CA SER A 105 11.06 -34.31 -15.28
C SER A 105 12.37 -35.03 -15.01
N PHE A 106 13.14 -34.58 -14.00
CA PHE A 106 14.37 -35.23 -13.52
C PHE A 106 14.17 -36.06 -12.24
N GLY A 107 12.91 -36.30 -11.84
CA GLY A 107 12.58 -37.05 -10.61
C GLY A 107 12.89 -36.31 -9.30
N ASN A 108 13.07 -34.99 -9.35
CA ASN A 108 13.35 -34.19 -8.17
C ASN A 108 12.12 -33.37 -7.78
N TYR A 109 11.60 -33.56 -6.56
CA TYR A 109 10.38 -32.93 -6.03
C TYR A 109 10.64 -31.75 -5.09
N THR A 110 11.77 -31.07 -5.23
CA THR A 110 12.10 -29.91 -4.40
C THR A 110 11.13 -28.74 -4.61
N PHE A 111 10.62 -28.59 -5.83
CA PHE A 111 9.60 -27.60 -6.17
C PHE A 111 8.26 -28.31 -6.37
N TYR A 112 7.20 -27.76 -5.82
CA TYR A 112 5.84 -28.28 -5.99
C TYR A 112 4.94 -27.28 -6.71
N HIS A 113 3.97 -27.78 -7.42
CA HIS A 113 2.99 -27.00 -8.14
C HIS A 113 2.10 -26.22 -7.18
N THR A 114 1.92 -24.94 -7.42
CA THR A 114 1.05 -24.06 -6.63
C THR A 114 0.07 -23.34 -7.54
N ASP A 115 -1.22 -23.33 -7.17
CA ASP A 115 -2.24 -22.66 -7.95
C ASP A 115 -2.03 -21.15 -8.01
N ILE A 116 -2.09 -20.61 -9.22
CA ILE A 116 -2.08 -19.16 -9.47
C ILE A 116 -3.53 -18.69 -9.43
N TYR A 117 -3.85 -17.82 -8.48
CA TYR A 117 -5.20 -17.29 -8.34
C TYR A 117 -5.19 -15.76 -8.23
N VAL A 118 -6.26 -15.15 -8.73
CA VAL A 118 -6.52 -13.72 -8.65
C VAL A 118 -7.43 -13.47 -7.46
N LEU A 119 -6.99 -12.62 -6.53
CA LEU A 119 -7.73 -12.29 -5.30
C LEU A 119 -8.99 -11.46 -5.58
N SER A 120 -8.87 -10.50 -6.50
CA SER A 120 -9.97 -9.61 -6.93
C SER A 120 -9.57 -8.93 -8.23
N MET A 121 -10.47 -8.91 -9.22
CA MET A 121 -10.24 -8.25 -10.51
C MET A 121 -10.00 -6.75 -10.36
N ALA A 122 -10.72 -6.10 -9.43
CA ALA A 122 -10.51 -4.68 -9.13
C ALA A 122 -9.12 -4.41 -8.55
N SER A 123 -8.65 -5.27 -7.63
CA SER A 123 -7.31 -5.18 -7.06
C SER A 123 -6.22 -5.39 -8.10
N LEU A 124 -6.41 -6.35 -9.00
CA LEU A 124 -5.51 -6.61 -10.12
C LEU A 124 -5.41 -5.39 -11.04
N PHE A 125 -6.55 -4.81 -11.42
CA PHE A 125 -6.60 -3.63 -12.28
C PHE A 125 -5.88 -2.44 -11.66
N ILE A 126 -6.15 -2.13 -10.39
CA ILE A 126 -5.48 -1.03 -9.66
C ILE A 126 -3.98 -1.31 -9.49
N GLY A 127 -3.62 -2.56 -9.19
CA GLY A 127 -2.22 -2.99 -9.09
C GLY A 127 -1.44 -2.83 -10.39
N LEU A 128 -2.03 -3.26 -11.52
CA LEU A 128 -1.46 -3.11 -12.86
C LEU A 128 -1.36 -1.63 -13.26
N LEU A 129 -2.42 -0.84 -13.03
CA LEU A 129 -2.42 0.60 -13.32
C LEU A 129 -1.31 1.31 -12.54
N THR A 130 -1.15 0.97 -11.27
CA THR A 130 -0.09 1.52 -10.41
C THR A 130 1.30 1.10 -10.92
N PHE A 131 1.48 -0.18 -11.24
CA PHE A 131 2.73 -0.73 -11.75
C PHE A 131 3.14 -0.07 -13.08
N CYS A 132 2.23 -0.04 -14.05
CA CYS A 132 2.48 0.56 -15.37
C CYS A 132 2.67 2.07 -15.28
N GLY A 133 1.84 2.77 -14.50
CA GLY A 133 1.91 4.22 -14.34
C GLY A 133 3.21 4.69 -13.69
N ILE A 134 3.58 4.09 -12.55
CA ILE A 134 4.82 4.44 -11.86
C ILE A 134 6.03 3.94 -12.65
N GLY A 135 5.96 2.75 -13.25
CA GLY A 135 6.99 2.20 -14.12
C GLY A 135 7.27 3.12 -15.32
N TRP A 136 6.24 3.59 -16.00
CA TRP A 136 6.38 4.53 -17.12
C TRP A 136 7.00 5.87 -16.69
N LEU A 137 6.55 6.41 -15.55
CA LEU A 137 7.14 7.63 -14.99
C LEU A 137 8.61 7.44 -14.63
N ALA A 138 8.95 6.29 -14.01
CA ALA A 138 10.32 5.97 -13.64
C ALA A 138 11.19 5.75 -14.89
N TRP A 139 10.66 5.09 -15.90
CA TRP A 139 11.31 4.90 -17.19
C TRP A 139 11.65 6.23 -17.84
N LYS A 140 10.71 7.19 -17.91
CA LYS A 140 10.88 8.45 -18.62
C LYS A 140 11.61 9.52 -17.81
N TYR A 141 11.29 9.65 -16.53
CA TYR A 141 11.69 10.79 -15.68
C TYR A 141 12.41 10.40 -14.38
N GLY A 142 12.71 9.12 -14.16
CA GLY A 142 13.32 8.68 -12.92
C GLY A 142 12.39 8.77 -11.70
N ARG A 143 12.82 9.42 -10.63
CA ARG A 143 12.08 9.48 -9.36
C ARG A 143 11.02 10.60 -9.29
N THR A 144 10.37 10.91 -10.40
CA THR A 144 9.36 11.99 -10.45
C THR A 144 8.16 11.69 -9.56
N TRP A 145 7.68 10.43 -9.50
CA TRP A 145 6.59 10.06 -8.59
C TRP A 145 6.88 10.44 -7.14
N CYS A 146 8.05 10.07 -6.62
CA CYS A 146 8.46 10.38 -5.24
C CYS A 146 8.58 11.87 -4.96
N ASN A 147 8.83 12.69 -5.99
CA ASN A 147 9.05 14.12 -5.85
C ASN A 147 7.83 14.98 -6.18
N THR A 148 6.73 14.39 -6.71
CA THR A 148 5.54 15.15 -7.12
C THR A 148 4.25 14.64 -6.51
N VAL A 149 4.01 13.33 -6.51
CA VAL A 149 2.73 12.72 -6.14
C VAL A 149 2.77 12.06 -4.76
N CYS A 150 3.88 11.43 -4.39
CA CYS A 150 4.01 10.70 -3.12
C CYS A 150 3.87 11.65 -1.91
N PRO A 151 2.86 11.48 -1.02
CA PRO A 151 2.67 12.35 0.15
C PRO A 151 3.83 12.21 1.14
N VAL A 152 4.31 10.99 1.40
CA VAL A 152 5.47 10.73 2.26
C VAL A 152 6.73 11.39 1.69
N GLY A 153 6.95 11.25 0.37
CA GLY A 153 8.08 11.88 -0.30
C GLY A 153 8.03 13.42 -0.24
N THR A 154 6.84 14.00 -0.26
CA THR A 154 6.65 15.45 -0.12
C THR A 154 6.93 15.93 1.30
N LEU A 155 6.41 15.23 2.31
CA LEU A 155 6.62 15.54 3.73
C LEU A 155 8.11 15.44 4.10
N LEU A 156 8.75 14.31 3.79
CA LEU A 156 10.18 14.12 4.04
C LEU A 156 11.04 15.11 3.25
N GLY A 157 10.61 15.48 2.04
CA GLY A 157 11.28 16.52 1.25
C GLY A 157 11.19 17.91 1.86
N PHE A 158 10.09 18.24 2.51
CA PHE A 158 9.97 19.49 3.25
C PHE A 158 10.96 19.52 4.43
N LEU A 159 11.04 18.44 5.22
CA LEU A 159 11.99 18.30 6.32
C LEU A 159 13.45 18.30 5.84
N SER A 160 13.74 17.63 4.73
CA SER A 160 15.09 17.55 4.17
C SER A 160 15.67 18.93 3.74
N ARG A 161 14.85 19.95 3.57
CA ARG A 161 15.33 21.34 3.40
C ARG A 161 16.14 21.83 4.60
N TYR A 162 15.81 21.32 5.78
CA TYR A 162 16.43 21.69 7.05
C TYR A 162 17.41 20.61 7.54
N SER A 163 17.68 19.57 6.74
CA SER A 163 18.56 18.47 7.16
C SER A 163 19.97 18.97 7.49
N PHE A 164 20.58 18.33 8.48
CA PHE A 164 21.96 18.60 8.90
C PHE A 164 22.95 18.06 7.86
N GLY A 165 22.73 16.83 7.36
CA GLY A 165 23.48 16.23 6.27
C GLY A 165 22.96 16.68 4.90
N ARG A 166 23.84 17.19 4.03
CA ARG A 166 23.48 17.75 2.72
C ARG A 166 24.54 17.49 1.65
N ILE A 167 24.08 17.25 0.43
CA ILE A 167 24.93 17.26 -0.75
C ILE A 167 25.13 18.72 -1.19
N ARG A 168 26.40 19.14 -1.33
CA ARG A 168 26.77 20.51 -1.71
C ARG A 168 27.70 20.48 -2.89
N ILE A 169 27.62 21.54 -3.71
CA ILE A 169 28.57 21.79 -4.82
C ILE A 169 29.43 22.97 -4.41
N GLU A 170 30.74 22.75 -4.39
CA GLU A 170 31.72 23.81 -4.21
C GLU A 170 31.83 24.59 -5.52
N ALA A 171 31.36 25.83 -5.51
CA ALA A 171 31.24 26.65 -6.71
C ALA A 171 32.60 26.93 -7.37
N ASP A 172 33.65 27.08 -6.56
CA ASP A 172 35.00 27.41 -7.01
C ASP A 172 35.69 26.23 -7.73
N ALA A 173 35.44 25.00 -7.27
CA ALA A 173 35.98 23.78 -7.86
C ALA A 173 35.11 23.22 -9.01
N CYS A 174 33.88 23.72 -9.19
CA CYS A 174 32.93 23.19 -10.15
C CYS A 174 33.06 23.84 -11.52
N VAL A 175 33.40 23.03 -12.52
CA VAL A 175 33.52 23.44 -13.93
C VAL A 175 32.20 23.35 -14.74
N SER A 176 31.07 23.10 -14.09
CA SER A 176 29.73 23.01 -14.71
C SER A 176 29.61 22.00 -15.86
N CYS A 177 30.37 20.90 -15.84
CA CYS A 177 30.40 19.88 -16.91
C CYS A 177 29.07 19.09 -17.09
N GLY A 178 28.14 19.18 -16.14
CA GLY A 178 26.82 18.56 -16.21
C GLY A 178 26.77 17.03 -15.95
N LEU A 179 27.87 16.35 -15.64
CA LEU A 179 27.89 14.90 -15.40
C LEU A 179 27.00 14.50 -14.20
N CYS A 180 27.07 15.25 -13.11
CA CYS A 180 26.24 15.04 -11.93
C CYS A 180 24.74 15.23 -12.19
N GLU A 181 24.39 16.20 -13.06
CA GLU A 181 23.01 16.44 -13.49
C GLU A 181 22.48 15.25 -14.31
N ARG A 182 23.26 14.77 -15.29
CA ARG A 182 22.90 13.61 -16.14
C ARG A 182 22.73 12.32 -15.36
N GLN A 183 23.42 12.18 -14.24
CA GLN A 183 23.33 11.00 -13.36
C GLN A 183 22.22 11.11 -12.32
N CYS A 184 21.70 12.31 -12.06
CA CYS A 184 20.74 12.55 -11.01
C CYS A 184 19.33 12.02 -11.36
N LYS A 185 18.94 10.87 -10.79
CA LYS A 185 17.63 10.25 -10.97
C LYS A 185 16.46 11.13 -10.48
N ALA A 186 16.73 11.99 -9.49
CA ALA A 186 15.73 12.90 -8.90
C ALA A 186 15.58 14.21 -9.69
N GLY A 187 16.48 14.49 -10.66
CA GLY A 187 16.47 15.72 -11.45
C GLY A 187 16.58 16.99 -10.60
N CYS A 188 17.30 16.92 -9.45
CA CYS A 188 17.37 17.99 -8.45
C CYS A 188 18.68 18.81 -8.51
N ILE A 189 19.61 18.48 -9.41
CA ILE A 189 20.91 19.16 -9.57
C ILE A 189 20.85 20.08 -10.78
N ASP A 190 21.06 21.36 -10.54
CA ASP A 190 21.28 22.37 -11.57
C ASP A 190 22.79 22.62 -11.69
N SER A 191 23.39 22.09 -12.75
CA SER A 191 24.83 22.21 -12.97
C SER A 191 25.24 23.63 -13.36
N LYS A 192 24.37 24.39 -14.04
CA LYS A 192 24.62 25.78 -14.45
C LYS A 192 24.57 26.73 -13.26
N ALA A 193 23.53 26.59 -12.41
CA ALA A 193 23.38 27.38 -11.20
C ALA A 193 24.25 26.87 -10.04
N LYS A 194 24.98 25.75 -10.23
CA LYS A 194 25.81 25.07 -9.20
C LYS A 194 25.05 24.83 -7.89
N LYS A 195 23.77 24.40 -7.98
CA LYS A 195 22.87 24.22 -6.84
C LYS A 195 22.23 22.84 -6.83
N VAL A 196 22.02 22.31 -5.63
CA VAL A 196 21.26 21.08 -5.39
C VAL A 196 19.97 21.44 -4.63
N ASP A 197 18.82 21.03 -5.17
CA ASP A 197 17.54 21.16 -4.48
C ASP A 197 17.37 20.03 -3.46
N GLN A 198 17.68 20.32 -2.20
CA GLN A 198 17.62 19.36 -1.09
C GLN A 198 16.21 18.83 -0.86
N SER A 199 15.16 19.58 -1.18
CA SER A 199 13.79 19.10 -1.01
C SER A 199 13.43 17.93 -1.93
N ARG A 200 14.17 17.76 -3.03
CA ARG A 200 13.99 16.69 -4.01
C ARG A 200 15.13 15.69 -4.04
N CYS A 201 16.27 16.02 -3.42
CA CYS A 201 17.36 15.09 -3.26
C CYS A 201 16.90 13.88 -2.44
N VAL A 202 17.25 12.67 -2.88
CA VAL A 202 16.96 11.41 -2.19
C VAL A 202 18.21 10.79 -1.58
N ASP A 203 19.28 11.54 -1.53
CA ASP A 203 20.59 11.18 -0.94
C ASP A 203 21.09 9.80 -1.41
N CYS A 204 21.01 9.57 -2.73
CA CYS A 204 21.48 8.32 -3.36
C CYS A 204 22.98 8.32 -3.69
N TYR A 205 23.66 9.43 -3.47
CA TYR A 205 25.11 9.65 -3.63
C TYR A 205 25.71 9.40 -5.03
N ASN A 206 24.92 9.05 -6.04
CA ASN A 206 25.39 8.79 -7.40
C ASN A 206 26.11 9.99 -8.05
N CYS A 207 25.83 11.21 -7.60
CA CYS A 207 26.51 12.41 -8.09
C CYS A 207 27.95 12.56 -7.55
N LEU A 208 28.24 11.97 -6.39
CA LEU A 208 29.57 11.99 -5.79
C LEU A 208 30.54 11.14 -6.63
N SER A 209 30.10 9.94 -7.05
CA SER A 209 30.96 8.99 -7.77
C SER A 209 31.34 9.45 -9.19
N VAL A 210 30.54 10.33 -9.82
CA VAL A 210 30.77 10.79 -11.20
C VAL A 210 31.47 12.16 -11.27
N CYS A 211 31.74 12.79 -10.14
CA CYS A 211 32.40 14.11 -10.12
C CYS A 211 33.93 14.00 -10.14
N HIS A 212 34.54 14.05 -11.32
CA HIS A 212 36.00 13.95 -11.48
C HIS A 212 36.78 15.08 -10.77
N LYS A 213 36.15 16.23 -10.55
CA LYS A 213 36.77 17.36 -9.83
C LYS A 213 36.53 17.35 -8.34
N HIS A 214 35.85 16.30 -7.81
CA HIS A 214 35.49 16.17 -6.39
C HIS A 214 34.83 17.43 -5.80
N SER A 215 34.20 18.26 -6.65
CA SER A 215 33.52 19.49 -6.25
C SER A 215 32.19 19.25 -5.56
N ILE A 216 31.66 18.01 -5.61
CA ILE A 216 30.45 17.61 -4.90
C ILE A 216 30.86 16.88 -3.63
N LYS A 217 30.36 17.37 -2.48
CA LYS A 217 30.66 16.79 -1.16
C LYS A 217 29.38 16.59 -0.38
N TYR A 218 29.32 15.53 0.42
CA TYR A 218 28.36 15.38 1.48
C TYR A 218 28.94 16.02 2.73
N GLY A 219 28.27 17.02 3.26
CA GLY A 219 28.73 17.78 4.42
C GLY A 219 27.71 17.80 5.52
N LEU A 220 28.19 17.67 6.77
CA LEU A 220 27.41 17.85 7.98
C LEU A 220 27.48 19.31 8.43
N GLY A 221 26.37 19.86 8.93
CA GLY A 221 26.26 21.19 9.48
C GLY A 221 25.59 22.26 8.62
N TRP A 222 25.05 23.28 9.28
CA TRP A 222 24.35 24.39 8.64
C TRP A 222 25.33 25.51 8.30
N LYS A 223 26.29 25.31 7.40
CA LYS A 223 27.04 26.46 6.88
C LYS A 223 26.11 27.33 6.05
N LYS A 224 25.95 28.60 6.46
CA LYS A 224 25.25 29.61 5.65
C LYS A 224 26.01 29.79 4.32
N GLY A 225 25.43 29.30 3.24
CA GLY A 225 25.87 29.68 1.91
C GLY A 225 25.70 31.18 1.73
N ARG A 226 26.65 31.85 1.04
CA ARG A 226 26.59 33.27 0.68
C ARG A 226 25.18 33.59 0.15
N LYS A 227 24.52 34.57 0.78
CA LYS A 227 23.19 35.05 0.39
C LYS A 227 23.23 35.58 -1.04
N THR A 228 22.52 34.94 -1.96
CA THR A 228 22.08 35.62 -3.17
C THR A 228 20.87 36.47 -2.82
N PRO A 229 20.71 37.65 -3.42
CA PRO A 229 19.63 38.60 -3.09
C PRO A 229 18.27 37.91 -3.31
N GLU A 230 17.44 37.91 -2.28
CA GLU A 230 16.08 37.42 -2.31
C GLU A 230 15.21 38.38 -3.13
N LYS A 231 14.49 37.86 -4.11
CA LYS A 231 13.41 38.59 -4.74
C LYS A 231 12.32 38.88 -3.69
N PRO A 232 11.62 40.01 -3.74
CA PRO A 232 10.60 40.37 -2.77
C PRO A 232 9.50 39.32 -2.69
N VAL A 233 9.10 39.01 -1.46
CA VAL A 233 8.07 38.00 -1.15
C VAL A 233 6.72 38.53 -1.58
N ASP A 234 6.08 37.84 -2.50
CA ASP A 234 4.76 38.12 -3.04
C ASP A 234 3.70 37.88 -1.95
N THR A 235 3.11 38.95 -1.43
CA THR A 235 2.12 38.95 -0.35
C THR A 235 0.81 38.23 -0.71
N SER A 236 0.52 38.08 -2.02
CA SER A 236 -0.66 37.39 -2.53
C SER A 236 -0.69 35.88 -2.16
N LYS A 237 0.47 35.28 -1.91
CA LYS A 237 0.59 33.85 -1.54
C LYS A 237 0.31 33.56 -0.07
N ARG A 238 0.42 34.57 0.80
CA ARG A 238 0.06 34.44 2.23
C ARG A 238 -1.46 34.38 2.43
N GLN A 239 -2.21 35.13 1.61
CA GLN A 239 -3.68 35.13 1.68
C GLN A 239 -4.28 33.83 1.20
N PHE A 240 -3.70 33.16 0.18
CA PHE A 240 -4.19 31.88 -0.33
C PHE A 240 -4.07 30.75 0.72
N VAL A 241 -2.97 30.68 1.46
CA VAL A 241 -2.78 29.67 2.52
C VAL A 241 -3.73 29.92 3.70
N ALA A 242 -4.00 31.17 4.04
CA ALA A 242 -4.95 31.55 5.09
C ALA A 242 -6.39 31.22 4.70
N THR A 243 -6.76 31.43 3.44
CA THR A 243 -8.13 31.17 2.94
C THR A 243 -8.44 29.67 2.84
N VAL A 244 -7.46 28.85 2.42
CA VAL A 244 -7.60 27.36 2.38
C VAL A 244 -7.68 26.80 3.80
N GLY A 245 -6.92 27.35 4.75
CA GLY A 245 -6.99 26.97 6.17
C GLY A 245 -8.32 27.31 6.84
N ALA A 246 -8.91 28.47 6.50
CA ALA A 246 -10.21 28.90 7.04
C ALA A 246 -11.39 28.12 6.45
N LEU A 247 -11.30 27.71 5.17
CA LEU A 247 -12.37 26.95 4.50
C LEU A 247 -12.47 25.50 5.02
N SER A 248 -11.38 24.92 5.50
CA SER A 248 -11.37 23.57 6.07
C SER A 248 -12.06 23.46 7.44
N LEU A 249 -12.24 24.59 8.13
CA LEU A 249 -12.94 24.63 9.45
C LEU A 249 -14.48 24.77 9.32
N LEU A 250 -15.00 25.02 8.12
CA LEU A 250 -16.42 25.30 7.91
C LEU A 250 -17.24 24.19 7.26
N LEU A 251 -16.62 23.02 6.93
CA LEU A 251 -17.35 21.89 6.36
C LEU A 251 -17.84 20.93 7.45
N PRO A 252 -19.17 20.79 7.65
CA PRO A 252 -19.70 19.87 8.63
C PRO A 252 -19.47 18.42 8.22
N ASN A 253 -18.99 17.60 9.15
CA ASN A 253 -18.68 16.16 9.02
C ASN A 253 -19.85 15.26 8.55
N LYS A 254 -21.02 15.82 8.24
CA LYS A 254 -22.23 15.06 7.90
C LYS A 254 -22.46 14.80 6.41
N VAL A 255 -21.73 15.44 5.52
CA VAL A 255 -22.04 15.37 4.07
C VAL A 255 -21.44 14.12 3.38
N LEU A 256 -20.42 13.51 3.94
CA LEU A 256 -19.76 12.34 3.33
C LEU A 256 -20.31 10.97 3.79
N ALA A 257 -21.19 10.95 4.79
CA ALA A 257 -21.80 9.71 5.28
C ALA A 257 -23.05 9.27 4.49
N GLN A 258 -23.57 10.08 3.57
CA GLN A 258 -24.83 9.82 2.85
C GLN A 258 -24.68 9.42 1.38
N GLY A 259 -23.51 9.01 0.94
CA GLY A 259 -23.33 8.37 -0.38
C GLY A 259 -23.82 6.92 -0.40
N LYS A 260 -25.03 6.64 0.04
CA LYS A 260 -25.73 5.38 -0.26
C LYS A 260 -26.15 5.40 -1.73
N ALA A 261 -25.23 5.14 -2.62
CA ALA A 261 -25.55 4.93 -4.02
C ALA A 261 -26.23 3.57 -4.20
N VAL A 262 -27.47 3.66 -4.61
CA VAL A 262 -28.33 2.59 -5.05
C VAL A 262 -27.67 1.80 -6.18
N VAL A 263 -27.10 0.66 -5.88
CA VAL A 263 -26.95 -0.43 -6.86
C VAL A 263 -27.81 -1.58 -6.33
N LYS A 264 -29.02 -1.68 -6.84
CA LYS A 264 -29.86 -2.88 -6.71
C LYS A 264 -29.21 -3.98 -7.53
N ALA A 265 -28.37 -4.79 -6.90
CA ALA A 265 -27.97 -6.07 -7.43
C ALA A 265 -28.72 -7.19 -6.69
N ASN A 266 -29.09 -8.23 -7.43
CA ASN A 266 -29.93 -9.36 -7.02
C ASN A 266 -29.80 -9.79 -5.55
N LYS A 267 -30.94 -9.80 -4.88
CA LYS A 267 -31.15 -10.26 -3.51
C LYS A 267 -30.91 -11.76 -3.40
N SER A 268 -29.70 -12.16 -3.09
CA SER A 268 -29.46 -13.40 -2.37
C SER A 268 -28.26 -13.20 -1.45
N TRP A 269 -28.51 -13.13 -0.15
CA TRP A 269 -27.50 -13.17 0.91
C TRP A 269 -26.49 -11.98 1.01
N GLN A 270 -26.88 -10.79 0.61
CA GLN A 270 -26.06 -9.59 0.87
C GLN A 270 -26.19 -9.17 2.34
N ARG A 271 -25.09 -9.26 3.07
CA ARG A 271 -24.96 -8.70 4.42
C ARG A 271 -24.99 -7.18 4.34
N GLU A 272 -25.64 -6.51 5.30
CA GLU A 272 -25.59 -5.05 5.41
C GLU A 272 -24.18 -4.52 5.61
N HIS A 273 -23.34 -5.31 6.28
CA HIS A 273 -21.93 -4.99 6.53
C HIS A 273 -21.01 -6.16 6.21
N PRO A 274 -19.89 -5.94 5.51
CA PRO A 274 -18.90 -6.98 5.26
C PRO A 274 -18.24 -7.39 6.60
N LEU A 275 -17.85 -8.67 6.70
CA LEU A 275 -17.12 -9.15 7.86
C LEU A 275 -15.68 -8.66 7.84
N SER A 276 -15.28 -8.02 8.93
CA SER A 276 -13.90 -7.62 9.17
C SER A 276 -13.03 -8.82 9.59
N PRO A 277 -11.71 -8.78 9.32
CA PRO A 277 -10.78 -9.81 9.78
C PRO A 277 -10.77 -9.94 11.31
N PRO A 278 -10.42 -11.13 11.86
CA PRO A 278 -10.23 -11.29 13.30
C PRO A 278 -9.15 -10.32 13.81
N GLY A 279 -9.27 -9.89 15.05
CA GLY A 279 -8.40 -8.87 15.65
C GLY A 279 -8.76 -7.43 15.34
N SER A 280 -9.72 -7.15 14.45
CA SER A 280 -10.25 -5.80 14.26
C SER A 280 -11.13 -5.40 15.44
N GLN A 281 -10.84 -4.26 16.06
CA GLN A 281 -11.60 -3.75 17.22
C GLN A 281 -13.04 -3.39 16.83
N SER A 282 -13.22 -2.75 15.68
CA SER A 282 -14.51 -2.42 15.08
C SER A 282 -14.36 -2.19 13.59
N ALA A 283 -15.48 -2.24 12.84
CA ALA A 283 -15.50 -1.89 11.43
C ALA A 283 -15.06 -0.43 11.19
N GLU A 284 -15.48 0.48 12.07
CA GLU A 284 -15.11 1.90 11.99
C GLU A 284 -13.61 2.12 12.24
N HIS A 285 -13.03 1.42 13.23
CA HIS A 285 -11.59 1.46 13.48
C HIS A 285 -10.80 0.93 12.30
N LEU A 286 -11.24 -0.19 11.70
CA LEU A 286 -10.64 -0.73 10.49
C LEU A 286 -10.66 0.29 9.35
N LEU A 287 -11.82 0.91 9.08
CA LEU A 287 -11.98 1.91 8.03
C LEU A 287 -11.06 3.11 8.19
N LYS A 288 -10.84 3.58 9.41
CA LYS A 288 -10.03 4.77 9.69
C LYS A 288 -8.53 4.52 9.67
N HIS A 289 -8.07 3.32 10.00
CA HIS A 289 -6.65 3.07 10.26
C HIS A 289 -6.00 2.08 9.28
N CYS A 290 -6.78 1.29 8.54
CA CYS A 290 -6.23 0.33 7.58
C CYS A 290 -5.71 1.03 6.32
N THR A 291 -4.45 0.78 5.97
CA THR A 291 -3.79 1.33 4.77
C THR A 291 -3.96 0.47 3.53
N ALA A 292 -4.75 -0.60 3.58
CA ALA A 292 -4.98 -1.53 2.47
C ALA A 292 -3.67 -2.04 1.81
N CYS A 293 -2.68 -2.39 2.62
CA CYS A 293 -1.38 -2.91 2.15
C CYS A 293 -1.43 -4.37 1.69
N HIS A 294 -2.52 -5.09 1.95
CA HIS A 294 -2.80 -6.48 1.56
C HIS A 294 -1.87 -7.54 2.18
N LEU A 295 -1.08 -7.21 3.19
CA LEU A 295 -0.19 -8.19 3.81
C LEU A 295 -0.97 -9.33 4.48
N CYS A 296 -2.03 -9.01 5.25
CA CYS A 296 -2.94 -10.00 5.84
C CYS A 296 -3.65 -10.86 4.78
N VAL A 297 -4.04 -10.26 3.65
CA VAL A 297 -4.66 -10.96 2.51
C VAL A 297 -3.69 -11.95 1.89
N THR A 298 -2.43 -11.54 1.69
CA THR A 298 -1.39 -12.38 1.09
C THR A 298 -1.00 -13.56 1.96
N LYS A 299 -0.96 -13.36 3.28
CA LYS A 299 -0.55 -14.38 4.25
C LYS A 299 -1.67 -15.30 4.69
N CYS A 300 -2.92 -15.02 4.31
CA CYS A 300 -4.07 -15.85 4.66
C CYS A 300 -3.96 -17.24 4.00
N PRO A 301 -3.75 -18.34 4.75
CA PRO A 301 -3.56 -19.68 4.20
C PRO A 301 -4.83 -20.21 3.52
N SER A 302 -6.00 -19.94 4.09
CA SER A 302 -7.30 -20.37 3.58
C SER A 302 -7.90 -19.43 2.52
N ARG A 303 -7.22 -18.32 2.19
CA ARG A 303 -7.62 -17.36 1.13
C ARG A 303 -8.99 -16.71 1.36
N VAL A 304 -9.48 -16.73 2.59
CA VAL A 304 -10.75 -16.13 2.98
C VAL A 304 -10.68 -14.59 2.99
N LEU A 305 -9.49 -14.03 3.24
CA LEU A 305 -9.31 -12.58 3.18
C LEU A 305 -9.16 -12.10 1.74
N LYS A 306 -10.07 -11.22 1.33
CA LYS A 306 -10.06 -10.59 0.00
C LYS A 306 -10.10 -9.07 0.11
N PRO A 307 -9.53 -8.33 -0.87
CA PRO A 307 -9.71 -6.89 -0.94
C PRO A 307 -11.17 -6.53 -1.24
N ALA A 308 -11.76 -5.68 -0.44
CA ALA A 308 -13.09 -5.10 -0.68
C ALA A 308 -12.99 -4.08 -1.81
N PHE A 309 -13.97 -4.05 -2.73
CA PHE A 309 -14.03 -2.98 -3.74
C PHE A 309 -14.93 -1.84 -3.27
N MET A 310 -16.21 -2.10 -3.06
CA MET A 310 -17.19 -1.11 -2.61
C MET A 310 -17.97 -1.58 -1.38
N ASP A 311 -17.60 -2.72 -0.83
CA ASP A 311 -18.35 -3.38 0.25
C ASP A 311 -18.39 -2.54 1.54
N TYR A 312 -17.34 -1.79 1.82
CA TYR A 312 -17.26 -0.81 2.91
C TYR A 312 -17.58 0.62 2.45
N GLY A 313 -18.13 0.79 1.23
CA GLY A 313 -18.24 2.09 0.58
C GLY A 313 -16.92 2.64 0.08
N LEU A 314 -16.93 3.90 -0.40
CA LEU A 314 -15.72 4.54 -0.94
C LEU A 314 -14.59 4.67 0.10
N GLY A 315 -14.94 4.88 1.37
CA GLY A 315 -13.95 5.05 2.45
C GLY A 315 -13.10 3.81 2.73
N GLY A 316 -13.65 2.60 2.50
CA GLY A 316 -12.98 1.34 2.77
C GLY A 316 -12.53 0.57 1.55
N MET A 317 -12.40 1.23 0.40
CA MET A 317 -11.97 0.60 -0.84
C MET A 317 -10.59 -0.06 -0.68
N MET A 318 -10.45 -1.29 -1.15
CA MET A 318 -9.25 -2.13 -1.07
C MET A 318 -8.88 -2.63 0.33
N GLN A 319 -9.66 -2.33 1.38
CA GLN A 319 -9.45 -2.90 2.70
C GLN A 319 -9.82 -4.39 2.75
N PRO A 320 -9.23 -5.18 3.66
CA PRO A 320 -9.51 -6.61 3.74
C PRO A 320 -10.92 -6.87 4.27
N LYS A 321 -11.64 -7.78 3.60
CA LYS A 321 -12.90 -8.37 4.07
C LYS A 321 -12.78 -9.89 4.12
N MET A 322 -13.60 -10.54 4.93
CA MET A 322 -13.76 -11.98 4.90
C MET A 322 -14.80 -12.39 3.85
N ASP A 323 -14.43 -13.33 3.00
CA ASP A 323 -15.27 -13.92 1.96
C ASP A 323 -15.22 -15.45 2.06
N PHE A 324 -16.28 -16.05 2.52
CA PHE A 324 -16.40 -17.49 2.75
C PHE A 324 -16.90 -18.27 1.51
N GLY A 325 -17.01 -17.61 0.35
CA GLY A 325 -17.52 -18.26 -0.88
C GLY A 325 -16.63 -19.41 -1.40
N HIS A 326 -15.35 -19.44 -1.01
CA HIS A 326 -14.39 -20.45 -1.50
C HIS A 326 -13.60 -21.15 -0.39
N GLY A 327 -13.97 -20.96 0.86
CA GLY A 327 -13.27 -21.56 1.99
C GLY A 327 -13.71 -21.02 3.32
N PHE A 328 -13.02 -21.42 4.37
CA PHE A 328 -13.32 -21.04 5.75
C PHE A 328 -12.07 -20.52 6.45
N CYS A 329 -12.24 -19.70 7.47
CA CYS A 329 -11.14 -19.28 8.32
C CYS A 329 -10.76 -20.44 9.25
N ASN A 330 -9.52 -20.92 9.16
CA ASN A 330 -9.03 -21.99 10.02
C ASN A 330 -9.16 -21.57 11.49
N PHE A 331 -9.69 -22.44 12.33
CA PHE A 331 -10.05 -22.17 13.71
C PHE A 331 -8.88 -21.68 14.56
N ASP A 332 -7.69 -22.31 14.40
CA ASP A 332 -6.48 -21.99 15.17
C ASP A 332 -5.56 -20.96 14.52
N CYS A 333 -5.93 -20.41 13.35
CA CYS A 333 -5.03 -19.53 12.59
C CYS A 333 -5.13 -18.08 13.05
N THR A 334 -4.02 -17.47 13.46
CA THR A 334 -3.88 -16.07 13.90
C THR A 334 -3.01 -15.21 12.95
N VAL A 335 -2.51 -15.79 11.86
CA VAL A 335 -1.50 -15.18 10.98
C VAL A 335 -1.84 -13.75 10.50
N CYS A 336 -3.11 -13.46 10.20
CA CYS A 336 -3.49 -12.12 9.72
C CYS A 336 -3.31 -11.02 10.79
N THR A 337 -3.43 -11.38 12.06
CA THR A 337 -3.28 -10.45 13.19
C THR A 337 -1.81 -10.20 13.53
N GLU A 338 -0.94 -11.19 13.33
CA GLU A 338 0.49 -11.09 13.58
C GLU A 338 1.23 -10.25 12.53
N VAL A 339 0.75 -10.25 11.29
CA VAL A 339 1.43 -9.61 10.17
C VAL A 339 0.96 -8.17 9.91
N CYS A 340 0.03 -7.64 10.69
CA CYS A 340 -0.50 -6.29 10.47
C CYS A 340 0.51 -5.21 10.87
N PRO A 341 1.11 -4.47 9.93
CA PRO A 341 2.19 -3.52 10.24
C PRO A 341 1.70 -2.27 11.00
N ASN A 342 0.42 -1.96 10.88
CA ASN A 342 -0.18 -0.78 11.50
C ASN A 342 -0.87 -1.10 12.84
N GLY A 343 -0.89 -2.37 13.27
CA GLY A 343 -1.60 -2.77 14.49
C GLY A 343 -3.12 -2.57 14.45
N VAL A 344 -3.70 -2.45 13.26
CA VAL A 344 -5.16 -2.33 13.08
C VAL A 344 -5.86 -3.64 13.39
N LEU A 345 -5.20 -4.75 13.06
CA LEU A 345 -5.55 -6.07 13.54
C LEU A 345 -4.65 -6.35 14.75
N LEU A 346 -5.24 -6.42 15.93
CA LEU A 346 -4.52 -6.71 17.16
C LEU A 346 -4.08 -8.18 17.17
N PRO A 347 -2.85 -8.47 17.60
CA PRO A 347 -2.41 -9.84 17.81
C PRO A 347 -3.37 -10.58 18.74
N LEU A 348 -3.78 -11.77 18.35
CA LEU A 348 -4.69 -12.64 19.12
C LEU A 348 -3.97 -13.94 19.47
N THR A 349 -4.18 -14.44 20.68
CA THR A 349 -3.90 -15.82 21.02
C THR A 349 -4.94 -16.76 20.39
N LYS A 350 -4.69 -18.06 20.34
CA LYS A 350 -5.68 -19.03 19.83
C LYS A 350 -6.92 -19.03 20.68
N GLU A 351 -6.77 -18.99 22.00
CA GLU A 351 -7.88 -18.99 22.98
C GLU A 351 -8.77 -17.74 22.84
N GLU A 352 -8.16 -16.58 22.59
CA GLU A 352 -8.92 -15.35 22.33
C GLU A 352 -9.68 -15.43 21.01
N LYS A 353 -9.03 -16.00 19.96
CA LYS A 353 -9.68 -16.17 18.67
C LYS A 353 -10.86 -17.15 18.75
N HIS A 354 -10.78 -18.23 19.54
CA HIS A 354 -11.87 -19.18 19.73
C HIS A 354 -13.10 -18.55 20.37
N LYS A 355 -12.93 -17.49 21.16
CA LYS A 355 -14.02 -16.73 21.78
C LYS A 355 -14.60 -15.64 20.87
N LEU A 356 -14.02 -15.43 19.70
CA LEU A 356 -14.36 -14.34 18.81
C LEU A 356 -15.38 -14.78 17.77
N GLN A 357 -16.63 -14.37 17.92
CA GLN A 357 -17.67 -14.64 16.94
C GLN A 357 -17.44 -13.82 15.67
N MET A 358 -16.95 -14.46 14.61
CA MET A 358 -16.66 -13.82 13.32
C MET A 358 -17.89 -13.69 12.42
N GLY A 359 -18.97 -14.36 12.73
CA GLY A 359 -20.19 -14.37 11.94
C GLY A 359 -21.23 -15.32 12.52
N ARG A 360 -22.40 -15.36 11.91
CA ARG A 360 -23.45 -16.32 12.24
C ARG A 360 -23.65 -17.29 11.09
N VAL A 361 -23.70 -18.58 11.41
CA VAL A 361 -24.03 -19.62 10.43
C VAL A 361 -25.53 -19.66 10.24
N VAL A 362 -25.97 -19.70 8.98
CA VAL A 362 -27.36 -19.93 8.62
C VAL A 362 -27.44 -21.24 7.86
N PHE A 363 -28.22 -22.18 8.37
CA PHE A 363 -28.47 -23.45 7.68
C PHE A 363 -29.54 -23.26 6.59
N VAL A 364 -29.16 -23.53 5.35
CA VAL A 364 -30.03 -23.46 4.19
C VAL A 364 -30.52 -24.87 3.87
N ARG A 365 -31.72 -25.19 4.31
CA ARG A 365 -32.31 -26.54 4.19
C ARG A 365 -32.41 -26.99 2.74
N GLU A 366 -32.78 -26.08 1.82
CA GLU A 366 -33.00 -26.38 0.40
C GLU A 366 -31.72 -26.90 -0.29
N ASN A 367 -30.55 -26.54 0.23
CA ASN A 367 -29.23 -26.95 -0.32
C ASN A 367 -28.62 -28.14 0.43
N CYS A 368 -29.32 -28.70 1.42
CA CYS A 368 -28.83 -29.82 2.21
C CYS A 368 -29.07 -31.14 1.46
N ILE A 369 -28.02 -31.95 1.28
CA ILE A 369 -28.10 -33.27 0.60
C ILE A 369 -29.11 -34.21 1.25
N VAL A 370 -29.32 -34.09 2.58
CA VAL A 370 -30.36 -34.85 3.28
C VAL A 370 -31.76 -34.46 2.80
N ASN A 371 -31.95 -33.19 2.44
CA ASN A 371 -33.22 -32.70 1.93
C ASN A 371 -33.38 -32.87 0.41
N THR A 372 -32.30 -32.73 -0.38
CA THR A 372 -32.33 -32.81 -1.85
C THR A 372 -32.33 -34.26 -2.35
N ASP A 373 -31.47 -35.09 -1.77
CA ASP A 373 -31.16 -36.43 -2.29
C ASP A 373 -31.58 -37.54 -1.30
N GLU A 374 -32.26 -37.17 -0.18
CA GLU A 374 -32.70 -38.08 0.88
C GLU A 374 -31.60 -39.00 1.40
N THR A 375 -30.35 -38.54 1.35
CA THR A 375 -29.15 -39.29 1.75
C THR A 375 -28.72 -38.93 3.16
N SER A 376 -28.40 -39.96 4.00
CA SER A 376 -27.89 -39.72 5.37
C SER A 376 -26.56 -38.98 5.32
N CYS A 377 -26.44 -37.90 6.11
CA CYS A 377 -25.24 -37.10 6.20
C CYS A 377 -25.06 -36.53 7.62
N GLY A 378 -23.85 -36.60 8.17
CA GLY A 378 -23.48 -36.07 9.49
C GLY A 378 -22.34 -35.03 9.45
N ALA A 379 -21.81 -34.73 8.26
CA ALA A 379 -20.57 -33.98 8.08
C ALA A 379 -20.55 -32.61 8.80
N CYS A 380 -21.68 -31.93 8.90
CA CYS A 380 -21.73 -30.61 9.57
C CYS A 380 -21.42 -30.70 11.08
N SER A 381 -21.90 -31.74 11.76
CA SER A 381 -21.61 -31.97 13.19
C SER A 381 -20.23 -32.55 13.42
N GLU A 382 -19.78 -33.47 12.57
CA GLU A 382 -18.47 -34.13 12.66
C GLU A 382 -17.31 -33.15 12.48
N HIS A 383 -17.45 -32.17 11.59
CA HIS A 383 -16.40 -31.18 11.29
C HIS A 383 -16.53 -29.88 12.09
N CYS A 384 -17.52 -29.75 12.96
CA CYS A 384 -17.70 -28.52 13.76
C CYS A 384 -16.70 -28.46 14.92
N PRO A 385 -15.70 -27.56 14.91
CA PRO A 385 -14.64 -27.53 15.94
C PRO A 385 -15.16 -27.10 17.32
N THR A 386 -16.27 -26.36 17.38
CA THR A 386 -16.92 -25.90 18.60
C THR A 386 -18.05 -26.83 19.07
N GLN A 387 -18.40 -27.84 18.28
CA GLN A 387 -19.56 -28.72 18.52
C GLN A 387 -20.89 -27.96 18.63
N ALA A 388 -20.98 -26.80 18.01
CA ALA A 388 -22.20 -25.97 17.97
C ALA A 388 -23.30 -26.57 17.09
N VAL A 389 -22.99 -27.60 16.29
CA VAL A 389 -23.92 -28.24 15.38
C VAL A 389 -24.31 -29.61 15.92
N THR A 390 -25.62 -29.79 16.18
CA THR A 390 -26.23 -31.06 16.58
C THR A 390 -27.10 -31.58 15.44
N MET A 391 -27.18 -32.91 15.31
CA MET A 391 -28.07 -33.54 14.34
C MET A 391 -29.43 -33.81 14.99
N ILE A 392 -30.49 -33.25 14.42
CA ILE A 392 -31.86 -33.41 14.89
C ILE A 392 -32.65 -34.33 13.95
N PRO A 393 -33.64 -35.10 14.45
CA PRO A 393 -34.49 -35.96 13.62
C PRO A 393 -35.19 -35.20 12.49
N TYR A 394 -35.27 -35.82 11.30
CA TYR A 394 -35.92 -35.35 10.12
C TYR A 394 -36.77 -36.45 9.48
N LYS A 395 -37.25 -36.26 8.28
CA LYS A 395 -38.09 -37.22 7.53
C LYS A 395 -37.41 -38.57 7.33
N ASN A 396 -38.18 -39.65 7.28
CA ASN A 396 -37.74 -41.00 6.93
C ASN A 396 -36.56 -41.55 7.78
N GLY A 397 -36.50 -41.17 9.07
CA GLY A 397 -35.40 -41.58 9.96
C GLY A 397 -34.05 -40.91 9.70
N LEU A 398 -33.99 -39.94 8.81
CA LEU A 398 -32.81 -39.12 8.55
C LEU A 398 -32.67 -38.03 9.61
N THR A 399 -31.47 -37.44 9.68
CA THR A 399 -31.19 -36.32 10.57
C THR A 399 -30.65 -35.12 9.82
N ILE A 400 -30.97 -33.88 10.26
CA ILE A 400 -30.48 -32.65 9.69
C ILE A 400 -29.73 -31.82 10.75
N PRO A 401 -28.77 -30.94 10.34
CA PRO A 401 -28.04 -30.12 11.27
C PRO A 401 -28.93 -29.02 11.88
N SER A 402 -28.75 -28.81 13.18
CA SER A 402 -29.25 -27.65 13.92
C SER A 402 -28.10 -26.92 14.55
N VAL A 403 -28.05 -25.61 14.41
CA VAL A 403 -26.92 -24.78 14.87
C VAL A 403 -27.31 -24.09 16.17
N ASN A 404 -26.50 -24.25 17.19
CA ASN A 404 -26.62 -23.45 18.43
C ASN A 404 -25.89 -22.12 18.26
N PRO A 405 -26.58 -20.98 18.19
CA PRO A 405 -25.98 -19.66 17.95
C PRO A 405 -25.13 -19.14 19.11
N ASP A 406 -25.32 -19.72 20.33
CA ASP A 406 -24.59 -19.27 21.52
C ASP A 406 -23.19 -19.90 21.62
N ILE A 407 -22.98 -21.01 20.92
CA ILE A 407 -21.71 -21.74 20.87
C ILE A 407 -20.96 -21.45 19.54
N CYS A 408 -21.70 -21.12 18.48
CA CYS A 408 -21.16 -20.90 17.12
C CYS A 408 -20.37 -19.61 17.00
#